data_765e8955229b055b40eb3eaa2ba9e04d
#
_entry.id   765e8955229b055b40eb3eaa2ba9e04d
#
_cell.length_a   1.000
_cell.length_b   1.000
_cell.length_c   1.000
_cell.angle_alpha   90.00
_cell.angle_beta   90.00
_cell.angle_gamma   90.00
#
_symmetry.space_group_name_H-M   'P 1'
#
loop_
_entity.id
_entity.type
_entity.pdbx_description
1 polymer ?
#
loop_
_entity_poly.entity_id
_entity_poly.type
_entity_poly.pdbx_seq_one_letter_code
_entity_poly.pdbx_strand_id
1 'polypeptide(L)'
;MAETVWAVFPPMLTIVLALATKEVYMSLLIGIFSGAMLYTDFNVLQTILTMFAVMEEKVGKNVNILVFLVILGIIVAAITRSGATAAYGSWAAKHIKGKRSSLLLTALLGLVIFIDDYFNCLTVGTVMRPITDKFKVSGAKLAYIIDATAAPVCILAPVSSWAAAVGSSLPEGSTIDGFGLFLQTIPINLYAILAMVFMVFIAWTGRDFGAMAAVVREERTSSAADEYSGDDDVKESKKVGKGTIADLMLPIFVLIAACVFGMLYTGGIMEGKGIADAFADCDSSKSLVLGSFIAFVFMALLYLPRRVISFNHFCECFGIGFKAMVPAIFILCLAWTMSGIVSDKYLNLGGYVGGIVNANASLGIFLPAIFFVVAMFLAFATGTSWGTFGILIPIAVAVVGVENYQGLVLAVASILSGAVAGDHASPISDTTILASAGAQCNHIEHVNTQLPYVLLVAACSFVGYIVDGITQNGWAGLGAGLICMAAVCAVIYTKLPVVEKDDK
;
A
#
# COMPACT_ATOMS: atom_id res chain seq x y z
N MET A 1 -5.17 -5.13 35.16
CA MET A 1 -5.55 -3.94 34.35
C MET A 1 -6.25 -4.33 33.03
N ALA A 2 -6.43 -5.62 32.77
CA ALA A 2 -7.25 -6.11 31.66
C ALA A 2 -8.71 -5.61 31.76
N GLU A 3 -9.38 -5.46 30.62
CA GLU A 3 -10.78 -5.00 30.50
C GLU A 3 -11.11 -3.65 31.19
N THR A 4 -10.11 -2.80 31.30
CA THR A 4 -10.29 -1.46 31.88
C THR A 4 -9.82 -0.38 30.89
N VAL A 5 -10.05 0.89 31.23
CA VAL A 5 -9.51 2.04 30.44
C VAL A 5 -8.01 1.92 30.17
N TRP A 6 -7.26 1.24 31.02
CA TRP A 6 -5.81 1.03 30.85
C TRP A 6 -5.48 0.12 29.66
N ALA A 7 -6.40 -0.72 29.20
CA ALA A 7 -6.20 -1.51 27.97
C ALA A 7 -6.08 -0.63 26.71
N VAL A 8 -6.67 0.57 26.72
CA VAL A 8 -6.59 1.56 25.64
C VAL A 8 -5.25 2.31 25.63
N PHE A 9 -4.56 2.37 26.78
CA PHE A 9 -3.36 3.17 26.96
C PHE A 9 -2.20 2.80 26.00
N PRO A 10 -1.81 1.52 25.80
CA PRO A 10 -0.70 1.15 24.93
C PRO A 10 -0.89 1.57 23.46
N PRO A 11 -2.02 1.25 22.79
CA PRO A 11 -2.23 1.70 21.41
C PRO A 11 -2.37 3.22 21.30
N MET A 12 -3.00 3.90 22.26
CA MET A 12 -3.09 5.35 22.28
C MET A 12 -1.72 6.01 22.48
N LEU A 13 -0.88 5.47 23.37
CA LEU A 13 0.50 5.92 23.56
C LEU A 13 1.31 5.76 22.26
N THR A 14 1.15 4.61 21.57
CA THR A 14 1.79 4.38 20.27
C THR A 14 1.39 5.45 19.25
N ILE A 15 0.08 5.73 19.10
CA ILE A 15 -0.42 6.74 18.16
C ILE A 15 0.13 8.12 18.52
N VAL A 16 0.04 8.53 19.78
CA VAL A 16 0.51 9.85 20.24
C VAL A 16 2.03 10.00 20.01
N LEU A 17 2.82 8.97 20.33
CA LEU A 17 4.26 8.99 20.08
C LEU A 17 4.57 9.03 18.58
N ALA A 18 3.89 8.22 17.76
CA ALA A 18 4.07 8.22 16.31
C ALA A 18 3.77 9.60 15.70
N LEU A 19 2.69 10.25 16.13
CA LEU A 19 2.35 11.61 15.70
C LEU A 19 3.37 12.66 16.17
N ALA A 20 3.88 12.53 17.40
CA ALA A 20 4.81 13.50 17.98
C ALA A 20 6.25 13.35 17.45
N THR A 21 6.72 12.11 17.30
CA THR A 21 8.11 11.80 16.94
C THR A 21 8.31 11.55 15.46
N LYS A 22 7.24 11.19 14.73
CA LYS A 22 7.24 10.71 13.34
C LYS A 22 8.01 9.39 13.16
N GLU A 23 8.19 8.62 14.25
CA GLU A 23 8.94 7.38 14.29
C GLU A 23 8.04 6.22 14.71
N VAL A 24 7.68 5.36 13.74
CA VAL A 24 6.74 4.24 13.97
C VAL A 24 7.37 3.12 14.78
N TYR A 25 8.61 2.74 14.48
CA TYR A 25 9.28 1.61 15.13
C TYR A 25 9.40 1.80 16.64
N MET A 26 9.95 2.95 17.07
CA MET A 26 10.11 3.28 18.49
C MET A 26 8.76 3.44 19.18
N SER A 27 7.78 4.02 18.50
CA SER A 27 6.44 4.21 19.06
C SER A 27 5.74 2.87 19.32
N LEU A 28 5.83 1.93 18.38
CA LEU A 28 5.32 0.56 18.57
C LEU A 28 6.05 -0.16 19.71
N LEU A 29 7.39 -0.10 19.75
CA LEU A 29 8.18 -0.73 20.83
C LEU A 29 7.79 -0.19 22.21
N ILE A 30 7.66 1.13 22.37
CA ILE A 30 7.26 1.76 23.64
C ILE A 30 5.83 1.38 24.00
N GLY A 31 4.91 1.34 23.00
CA GLY A 31 3.54 0.90 23.22
C GLY A 31 3.46 -0.57 23.68
N ILE A 32 4.18 -1.48 23.00
CA ILE A 32 4.27 -2.89 23.35
C ILE A 32 4.83 -3.05 24.78
N PHE A 33 5.93 -2.36 25.08
CA PHE A 33 6.54 -2.39 26.40
C PHE A 33 5.58 -1.88 27.48
N SER A 34 4.88 -0.76 27.23
CA SER A 34 3.90 -0.22 28.16
C SER A 34 2.73 -1.17 28.41
N GLY A 35 2.25 -1.84 27.36
CA GLY A 35 1.17 -2.84 27.48
C GLY A 35 1.60 -4.09 28.25
N ALA A 36 2.79 -4.61 27.97
CA ALA A 36 3.36 -5.70 28.72
C ALA A 36 3.60 -5.33 30.19
N MET A 37 4.02 -4.08 30.46
CA MET A 37 4.23 -3.56 31.83
C MET A 37 2.92 -3.48 32.61
N LEU A 38 1.84 -3.03 31.98
CA LEU A 38 0.51 -3.02 32.58
C LEU A 38 0.00 -4.43 32.90
N TYR A 39 0.31 -5.39 32.03
CA TYR A 39 -0.08 -6.79 32.23
C TYR A 39 0.69 -7.45 33.38
N THR A 40 1.97 -7.14 33.55
CA THR A 40 2.87 -7.75 34.53
C THR A 40 2.94 -6.96 35.86
N ASP A 41 1.99 -6.07 36.11
CA ASP A 41 1.93 -5.23 37.32
C ASP A 41 3.26 -4.50 37.62
N PHE A 42 3.86 -3.90 36.57
CA PHE A 42 5.11 -3.12 36.61
C PHE A 42 6.39 -3.93 36.97
N ASN A 43 6.37 -5.25 36.83
CA ASN A 43 7.58 -6.06 36.98
C ASN A 43 8.41 -5.99 35.69
N VAL A 44 9.50 -5.21 35.68
CA VAL A 44 10.31 -4.91 34.50
C VAL A 44 10.89 -6.17 33.84
N LEU A 45 11.41 -7.13 34.61
CA LEU A 45 11.97 -8.37 34.05
C LEU A 45 10.89 -9.19 33.37
N GLN A 46 9.76 -9.36 34.05
CA GLN A 46 8.62 -10.11 33.52
C GLN A 46 8.02 -9.39 32.28
N THR A 47 8.05 -8.05 32.27
CA THR A 47 7.63 -7.24 31.11
C THR A 47 8.44 -7.59 29.86
N ILE A 48 9.77 -7.60 29.99
CA ILE A 48 10.67 -7.95 28.87
C ILE A 48 10.42 -9.38 28.38
N LEU A 49 10.34 -10.34 29.32
CA LEU A 49 10.07 -11.74 28.97
C LEU A 49 8.71 -11.90 28.28
N THR A 50 7.66 -11.24 28.78
CA THR A 50 6.32 -11.28 28.19
C THR A 50 6.31 -10.67 26.79
N MET A 51 6.97 -9.53 26.59
CA MET A 51 7.06 -8.87 25.29
C MET A 51 7.69 -9.80 24.24
N PHE A 52 8.82 -10.44 24.55
CA PHE A 52 9.48 -11.36 23.63
C PHE A 52 8.71 -12.67 23.44
N ALA A 53 8.06 -13.20 24.47
CA ALA A 53 7.21 -14.40 24.36
C ALA A 53 6.01 -14.15 23.43
N VAL A 54 5.37 -12.97 23.54
CA VAL A 54 4.29 -12.58 22.61
C VAL A 54 4.82 -12.39 21.19
N MET A 55 5.99 -11.76 21.04
CA MET A 55 6.61 -11.59 19.73
C MET A 55 6.93 -12.95 19.09
N GLU A 56 7.54 -13.86 19.82
CA GLU A 56 7.85 -15.22 19.35
C GLU A 56 6.59 -15.96 18.89
N GLU A 57 5.54 -15.95 19.72
CA GLU A 57 4.25 -16.58 19.41
C GLU A 57 3.64 -15.99 18.13
N LYS A 58 3.58 -14.67 18.03
CA LYS A 58 2.89 -13.97 16.92
C LYS A 58 3.67 -14.03 15.61
N VAL A 59 4.98 -13.80 15.65
CA VAL A 59 5.85 -13.88 14.46
C VAL A 59 5.93 -15.33 13.98
N GLY A 60 6.05 -16.31 14.89
CA GLY A 60 6.10 -17.73 14.52
C GLY A 60 4.86 -18.20 13.75
N LYS A 61 3.67 -17.72 14.13
CA LYS A 61 2.43 -18.04 13.42
C LYS A 61 2.31 -17.39 12.04
N ASN A 62 2.93 -16.23 11.86
CA ASN A 62 2.89 -15.46 10.63
C ASN A 62 4.16 -15.63 9.76
N VAL A 63 5.03 -16.58 10.07
CA VAL A 63 6.33 -16.76 9.36
C VAL A 63 6.15 -16.95 7.85
N ASN A 64 5.05 -17.57 7.40
CA ASN A 64 4.75 -17.73 5.99
C ASN A 64 4.66 -16.39 5.25
N ILE A 65 4.08 -15.37 5.87
CA ILE A 65 3.99 -14.02 5.29
C ILE A 65 5.39 -13.41 5.12
N LEU A 66 6.27 -13.59 6.12
CA LEU A 66 7.65 -13.10 6.02
C LEU A 66 8.41 -13.80 4.89
N VAL A 67 8.24 -15.11 4.74
CA VAL A 67 8.84 -15.90 3.65
C VAL A 67 8.29 -15.41 2.30
N PHE A 68 6.98 -15.21 2.18
CA PHE A 68 6.36 -14.66 0.97
C PHE A 68 6.98 -13.32 0.59
N LEU A 69 7.07 -12.37 1.52
CA LEU A 69 7.64 -11.04 1.26
C LEU A 69 9.11 -11.12 0.81
N VAL A 70 9.91 -11.98 1.42
CA VAL A 70 11.31 -12.19 0.99
C VAL A 70 11.37 -12.72 -0.43
N ILE A 71 10.60 -13.77 -0.76
CA ILE A 71 10.57 -14.34 -2.12
C ILE A 71 10.08 -13.29 -3.12
N LEU A 72 9.07 -12.52 -2.76
CA LEU A 72 8.54 -11.43 -3.58
C LEU A 72 9.63 -10.39 -3.88
N GLY A 73 10.36 -9.94 -2.86
CA GLY A 73 11.48 -9.02 -3.03
C GLY A 73 12.56 -9.57 -3.96
N ILE A 74 12.86 -10.88 -3.90
CA ILE A 74 13.82 -11.55 -4.80
C ILE A 74 13.29 -11.52 -6.24
N ILE A 75 12.01 -11.85 -6.47
CA ILE A 75 11.37 -11.80 -7.78
C ILE A 75 11.50 -10.41 -8.37
N VAL A 76 11.14 -9.39 -7.59
CA VAL A 76 11.22 -7.97 -7.96
C VAL A 76 12.65 -7.56 -8.34
N ALA A 77 13.64 -7.90 -7.51
CA ALA A 77 15.05 -7.63 -7.77
C ALA A 77 15.54 -8.30 -9.06
N ALA A 78 15.11 -9.54 -9.33
CA ALA A 78 15.48 -10.26 -10.53
C ALA A 78 14.82 -9.70 -11.80
N ILE A 79 13.54 -9.28 -11.73
CA ILE A 79 12.86 -8.57 -12.83
C ILE A 79 13.60 -7.28 -13.18
N THR A 80 13.97 -6.49 -12.18
CA THR A 80 14.73 -5.24 -12.38
C THR A 80 16.06 -5.51 -13.06
N ARG A 81 16.83 -6.45 -12.55
CA ARG A 81 18.15 -6.79 -13.11
C ARG A 81 18.09 -7.48 -14.47
N SER A 82 16.99 -8.13 -14.82
CA SER A 82 16.82 -8.74 -16.15
C SER A 82 16.86 -7.74 -17.29
N GLY A 83 16.58 -6.47 -17.02
CA GLY A 83 16.43 -5.42 -18.04
C GLY A 83 15.05 -5.44 -18.75
N ALA A 84 14.10 -6.26 -18.27
CA ALA A 84 12.77 -6.38 -18.85
C ALA A 84 11.97 -5.07 -18.77
N THR A 85 12.13 -4.32 -17.68
CA THR A 85 11.54 -3.00 -17.50
C THR A 85 12.04 -1.99 -18.52
N ALA A 86 13.35 -2.01 -18.84
CA ALA A 86 13.92 -1.16 -19.88
C ALA A 86 13.48 -1.57 -21.31
N ALA A 87 13.16 -2.86 -21.53
CA ALA A 87 12.58 -3.32 -22.79
C ALA A 87 11.15 -2.76 -22.96
N TYR A 88 10.36 -2.70 -21.87
CA TYR A 88 9.07 -2.01 -21.88
C TYR A 88 9.23 -0.52 -22.23
N GLY A 89 10.17 0.19 -21.61
CA GLY A 89 10.46 1.59 -21.92
C GLY A 89 10.82 1.80 -23.40
N SER A 90 11.64 0.91 -23.97
CA SER A 90 12.01 0.97 -25.39
C SER A 90 10.81 0.74 -26.33
N TRP A 91 9.88 -0.12 -25.93
CA TRP A 91 8.62 -0.34 -26.64
C TRP A 91 7.70 0.88 -26.52
N ALA A 92 7.52 1.39 -25.32
CA ALA A 92 6.71 2.57 -25.04
C ALA A 92 7.17 3.79 -25.85
N ALA A 93 8.49 4.03 -25.92
CA ALA A 93 9.08 5.12 -26.67
C ALA A 93 8.75 5.13 -28.19
N LYS A 94 8.42 3.97 -28.76
CA LYS A 94 8.00 3.82 -30.17
C LYS A 94 6.51 4.10 -30.38
N HIS A 95 5.69 3.97 -29.34
CA HIS A 95 4.24 4.09 -29.43
C HIS A 95 3.72 5.43 -28.90
N ILE A 96 4.51 6.14 -28.09
CA ILE A 96 4.17 7.44 -27.52
C ILE A 96 4.27 8.51 -28.61
N LYS A 97 3.20 9.31 -28.75
CA LYS A 97 3.10 10.38 -29.74
C LYS A 97 2.90 11.78 -29.14
N GLY A 98 2.80 11.90 -27.81
CA GLY A 98 2.55 13.18 -27.14
C GLY A 98 2.50 13.04 -25.61
N LYS A 99 2.31 14.15 -24.92
CA LYS A 99 2.28 14.23 -23.45
C LYS A 99 1.24 13.33 -22.84
N ARG A 100 0.00 13.38 -23.33
CA ARG A 100 -1.12 12.56 -22.82
C ARG A 100 -0.81 11.06 -22.91
N SER A 101 -0.32 10.63 -24.09
CA SER A 101 0.03 9.22 -24.27
C SER A 101 1.19 8.78 -23.39
N SER A 102 2.16 9.67 -23.08
CA SER A 102 3.24 9.35 -22.16
C SER A 102 2.74 9.17 -20.72
N LEU A 103 1.87 10.06 -20.23
CA LEU A 103 1.28 9.96 -18.88
C LEU A 103 0.40 8.72 -18.74
N LEU A 104 -0.46 8.43 -19.73
CA LEU A 104 -1.33 7.27 -19.70
C LEU A 104 -0.55 5.95 -19.78
N LEU A 105 0.55 5.89 -20.56
CA LEU A 105 1.41 4.71 -20.57
C LEU A 105 2.25 4.57 -19.30
N THR A 106 2.59 5.69 -18.64
CA THR A 106 3.17 5.68 -17.30
C THR A 106 2.18 5.04 -16.30
N ALA A 107 0.93 5.50 -16.31
CA ALA A 107 -0.11 4.96 -15.47
C ALA A 107 -0.37 3.45 -15.76
N LEU A 108 -0.38 3.06 -17.04
CA LEU A 108 -0.52 1.65 -17.44
C LEU A 108 0.63 0.79 -16.92
N LEU A 109 1.88 1.29 -16.99
CA LEU A 109 3.02 0.57 -16.41
C LEU A 109 2.87 0.42 -14.90
N GLY A 110 2.45 1.49 -14.20
CA GLY A 110 2.16 1.43 -12.77
C GLY A 110 1.07 0.41 -12.43
N LEU A 111 0.01 0.33 -13.23
CA LEU A 111 -1.03 -0.71 -13.09
C LEU A 111 -0.49 -2.13 -13.30
N VAL A 112 0.48 -2.32 -14.18
CA VAL A 112 1.09 -3.64 -14.43
C VAL A 112 2.03 -4.04 -13.28
N ILE A 113 2.70 -3.07 -12.66
CA ILE A 113 3.65 -3.30 -11.56
C ILE A 113 2.92 -3.14 -10.21
N PHE A 114 1.85 -3.89 -9.98
CA PHE A 114 1.00 -3.80 -8.78
C PHE A 114 1.49 -4.65 -7.60
N ILE A 115 2.59 -5.36 -7.74
CA ILE A 115 3.03 -6.37 -6.78
C ILE A 115 3.50 -5.73 -5.48
N ASP A 116 4.22 -4.59 -5.59
CA ASP A 116 4.82 -3.87 -4.48
C ASP A 116 4.97 -2.39 -4.84
N ASP A 117 4.63 -1.51 -3.91
CA ASP A 117 4.57 -0.06 -4.12
C ASP A 117 5.96 0.60 -4.22
N TYR A 118 6.95 0.16 -3.45
CA TYR A 118 8.34 0.66 -3.56
C TYR A 118 8.94 0.30 -4.92
N PHE A 119 8.73 -0.94 -5.34
CA PHE A 119 9.17 -1.40 -6.66
C PHE A 119 8.47 -0.64 -7.78
N ASN A 120 7.18 -0.38 -7.64
CA ASN A 120 6.41 0.42 -8.58
C ASN A 120 7.04 1.79 -8.75
N CYS A 121 7.20 2.56 -7.65
CA CYS A 121 7.77 3.91 -7.69
C CYS A 121 9.11 3.99 -8.41
N LEU A 122 10.07 3.16 -8.01
CA LEU A 122 11.42 3.18 -8.59
C LEU A 122 11.43 2.75 -10.05
N THR A 123 10.69 1.68 -10.38
CA THR A 123 10.73 1.09 -11.72
C THR A 123 10.00 1.96 -12.73
N VAL A 124 8.78 2.40 -12.42
CA VAL A 124 7.98 3.24 -13.31
C VAL A 124 8.71 4.55 -13.59
N GLY A 125 9.26 5.19 -12.54
CA GLY A 125 10.03 6.40 -12.66
C GLY A 125 11.25 6.25 -13.56
N THR A 126 12.12 5.30 -13.24
CA THR A 126 13.36 5.04 -13.99
C THR A 126 13.09 4.72 -15.47
N VAL A 127 12.02 3.99 -15.77
CA VAL A 127 11.66 3.59 -17.13
C VAL A 127 11.03 4.74 -17.93
N MET A 128 10.15 5.51 -17.29
CA MET A 128 9.33 6.49 -17.99
C MET A 128 9.95 7.89 -18.03
N ARG A 129 10.84 8.25 -17.08
CA ARG A 129 11.49 9.56 -17.05
C ARG A 129 12.18 9.94 -18.39
N PRO A 130 13.03 9.10 -19.00
CA PRO A 130 13.67 9.45 -20.28
C PRO A 130 12.68 9.64 -21.44
N ILE A 131 11.48 9.05 -21.31
CA ILE A 131 10.43 9.13 -22.33
C ILE A 131 9.63 10.43 -22.14
N THR A 132 9.21 10.70 -20.91
CA THR A 132 8.42 11.89 -20.57
C THR A 132 9.19 13.18 -20.82
N ASP A 133 10.52 13.18 -20.61
CA ASP A 133 11.41 14.32 -20.92
C ASP A 133 11.37 14.72 -22.39
N LYS A 134 11.31 13.75 -23.31
CA LYS A 134 11.20 14.05 -24.76
C LYS A 134 9.94 14.83 -25.10
N PHE A 135 8.88 14.65 -24.30
CA PHE A 135 7.62 15.35 -24.49
C PHE A 135 7.45 16.54 -23.54
N LYS A 136 8.51 16.93 -22.80
CA LYS A 136 8.50 18.06 -21.87
C LYS A 136 7.36 17.94 -20.84
N VAL A 137 7.17 16.75 -20.27
CA VAL A 137 6.30 16.51 -19.13
C VAL A 137 7.07 16.87 -17.88
N SER A 138 6.46 17.64 -16.96
CA SER A 138 7.14 18.06 -15.75
C SER A 138 7.49 16.88 -14.85
N GLY A 139 8.63 16.99 -14.16
CA GLY A 139 9.06 15.98 -13.20
C GLY A 139 8.05 15.79 -12.07
N ALA A 140 7.49 16.88 -11.55
CA ALA A 140 6.45 16.83 -10.51
C ALA A 140 5.18 16.13 -11.00
N LYS A 141 4.78 16.32 -12.27
CA LYS A 141 3.63 15.63 -12.85
C LYS A 141 3.89 14.13 -13.02
N LEU A 142 5.09 13.77 -13.48
CA LEU A 142 5.49 12.37 -13.57
C LEU A 142 5.50 11.73 -12.19
N ALA A 143 6.07 12.38 -11.17
CA ALA A 143 6.09 11.89 -9.79
C ALA A 143 4.68 11.66 -9.25
N TYR A 144 3.74 12.58 -9.50
CA TYR A 144 2.34 12.39 -9.12
C TYR A 144 1.71 11.14 -9.75
N ILE A 145 1.94 10.87 -11.04
CA ILE A 145 1.41 9.66 -11.70
C ILE A 145 2.03 8.40 -11.11
N ILE A 146 3.33 8.42 -10.82
CA ILE A 146 4.04 7.30 -10.20
C ILE A 146 3.45 7.02 -8.81
N ASP A 147 3.38 8.02 -7.95
CA ASP A 147 2.90 7.89 -6.57
C ASP A 147 1.42 7.45 -6.54
N ALA A 148 0.56 8.05 -7.38
CA ALA A 148 -0.84 7.69 -7.53
C ALA A 148 -1.07 6.26 -8.09
N THR A 149 -0.08 5.64 -8.71
CA THR A 149 -0.13 4.25 -9.20
C THR A 149 0.65 3.26 -8.35
N ALA A 150 1.27 3.69 -7.26
CA ALA A 150 2.01 2.83 -6.34
C ALA A 150 1.07 2.21 -5.29
N ALA A 151 0.98 2.78 -4.10
CA ALA A 151 0.14 2.25 -3.03
C ALA A 151 -1.35 2.10 -3.42
N PRO A 152 -2.00 3.05 -4.15
CA PRO A 152 -3.40 2.87 -4.57
C PRO A 152 -3.64 1.67 -5.47
N VAL A 153 -2.68 1.30 -6.32
CA VAL A 153 -2.81 0.11 -7.18
C VAL A 153 -2.53 -1.16 -6.40
N CYS A 154 -1.48 -1.17 -5.58
CA CYS A 154 -1.10 -2.35 -4.80
C CYS A 154 -2.19 -2.77 -3.80
N ILE A 155 -2.89 -1.81 -3.19
CA ILE A 155 -3.99 -2.10 -2.27
C ILE A 155 -5.27 -2.59 -2.96
N LEU A 156 -5.43 -2.32 -4.25
CA LEU A 156 -6.55 -2.85 -5.05
C LEU A 156 -6.22 -4.20 -5.70
N ALA A 157 -4.97 -4.64 -5.61
CA ALA A 157 -4.53 -5.90 -6.21
C ALA A 157 -4.71 -7.08 -5.24
N PRO A 158 -5.40 -8.16 -5.65
CA PRO A 158 -5.67 -9.30 -4.78
C PRO A 158 -4.41 -10.10 -4.41
N VAL A 159 -3.34 -10.00 -5.19
CA VAL A 159 -2.05 -10.66 -4.94
C VAL A 159 -0.96 -9.60 -4.96
N SER A 160 -0.65 -9.07 -3.79
CA SER A 160 0.37 -8.03 -3.60
C SER A 160 1.01 -8.15 -2.22
N SER A 161 2.08 -7.41 -1.97
CA SER A 161 2.65 -7.26 -0.62
C SER A 161 1.59 -6.78 0.40
N TRP A 162 0.67 -5.92 -0.04
CA TRP A 162 -0.43 -5.39 0.79
C TRP A 162 -1.46 -6.44 1.16
N ALA A 163 -1.85 -7.31 0.23
CA ALA A 163 -2.78 -8.40 0.49
C ALA A 163 -2.27 -9.32 1.62
N ALA A 164 -0.97 -9.64 1.59
CA ALA A 164 -0.32 -10.42 2.62
C ALA A 164 -0.29 -9.69 3.97
N ALA A 165 0.08 -8.42 3.97
CA ALA A 165 0.22 -7.63 5.19
C ALA A 165 -1.12 -7.39 5.89
N VAL A 166 -2.13 -6.96 5.15
CA VAL A 166 -3.48 -6.70 5.70
C VAL A 166 -4.14 -7.99 6.17
N GLY A 167 -4.06 -9.05 5.37
CA GLY A 167 -4.59 -10.36 5.74
C GLY A 167 -4.02 -10.91 7.04
N SER A 168 -2.74 -10.62 7.33
CA SER A 168 -2.07 -11.04 8.56
C SER A 168 -2.27 -10.11 9.76
N SER A 169 -2.93 -8.97 9.59
CA SER A 169 -3.12 -7.96 10.65
C SER A 169 -4.31 -8.27 11.57
N LEU A 170 -5.10 -9.30 11.28
CA LEU A 170 -6.20 -9.72 12.16
C LEU A 170 -5.68 -10.40 13.42
N PRO A 171 -6.36 -10.21 14.58
CA PRO A 171 -6.07 -10.95 15.79
C PRO A 171 -6.27 -12.46 15.60
N GLU A 172 -5.46 -13.24 16.31
CA GLU A 172 -5.58 -14.69 16.29
C GLU A 172 -6.87 -15.16 16.96
N GLY A 173 -7.38 -16.30 16.46
CA GLY A 173 -8.64 -16.87 16.92
C GLY A 173 -9.87 -16.19 16.34
N SER A 174 -9.68 -15.17 15.47
CA SER A 174 -10.80 -14.68 14.68
C SER A 174 -11.27 -15.80 13.75
N THR A 175 -12.57 -16.03 13.70
CA THR A 175 -13.20 -16.96 12.76
C THR A 175 -13.17 -16.42 11.32
N ILE A 176 -12.61 -15.22 11.11
CA ILE A 176 -12.59 -14.48 9.86
C ILE A 176 -11.26 -14.74 9.14
N ASP A 177 -11.34 -15.17 7.90
CA ASP A 177 -10.18 -15.18 7.01
C ASP A 177 -9.73 -13.75 6.69
N GLY A 178 -8.50 -13.40 7.05
CA GLY A 178 -7.95 -12.06 6.85
C GLY A 178 -7.77 -11.71 5.39
N PHE A 179 -7.48 -12.68 4.54
CA PHE A 179 -7.39 -12.47 3.11
C PHE A 179 -8.77 -12.23 2.49
N GLY A 180 -9.77 -13.01 2.87
CA GLY A 180 -11.16 -12.80 2.45
C GLY A 180 -11.70 -11.45 2.88
N LEU A 181 -11.35 -10.99 4.09
CA LEU A 181 -11.65 -9.64 4.56
C LEU A 181 -10.99 -8.59 3.65
N PHE A 182 -9.69 -8.74 3.36
CA PHE A 182 -8.99 -7.83 2.46
C PHE A 182 -9.64 -7.76 1.08
N LEU A 183 -9.97 -8.90 0.48
CA LEU A 183 -10.64 -8.93 -0.83
C LEU A 183 -11.96 -8.13 -0.84
N GLN A 184 -12.71 -8.18 0.27
CA GLN A 184 -13.97 -7.43 0.37
C GLN A 184 -13.75 -5.92 0.57
N THR A 185 -12.58 -5.49 1.04
CA THR A 185 -12.25 -4.04 1.13
C THR A 185 -11.92 -3.44 -0.23
N ILE A 186 -11.44 -4.23 -1.19
CA ILE A 186 -10.98 -3.73 -2.51
C ILE A 186 -12.04 -2.87 -3.21
N PRO A 187 -13.30 -3.35 -3.44
CA PRO A 187 -14.29 -2.58 -4.19
C PRO A 187 -14.81 -1.34 -3.44
N ILE A 188 -14.54 -1.22 -2.15
CA ILE A 188 -14.99 -0.13 -1.29
C ILE A 188 -13.81 0.66 -0.69
N ASN A 189 -12.61 0.49 -1.23
CA ASN A 189 -11.46 1.34 -0.91
C ASN A 189 -11.59 2.67 -1.65
N LEU A 190 -12.31 3.62 -1.05
CA LEU A 190 -12.75 4.83 -1.74
C LEU A 190 -11.58 5.67 -2.21
N TYR A 191 -10.57 5.90 -1.35
CA TYR A 191 -9.46 6.77 -1.72
C TYR A 191 -8.67 6.19 -2.90
N ALA A 192 -8.31 4.91 -2.87
CA ALA A 192 -7.55 4.29 -3.93
C ALA A 192 -8.29 4.34 -5.29
N ILE A 193 -9.60 4.03 -5.29
CA ILE A 193 -10.43 4.09 -6.49
C ILE A 193 -10.57 5.51 -7.01
N LEU A 194 -10.90 6.47 -6.14
CA LEU A 194 -11.09 7.86 -6.54
C LEU A 194 -9.77 8.52 -6.97
N ALA A 195 -8.65 8.18 -6.34
CA ALA A 195 -7.32 8.65 -6.74
C ALA A 195 -6.96 8.18 -8.16
N MET A 196 -7.24 6.91 -8.48
CA MET A 196 -7.04 6.38 -9.83
C MET A 196 -7.92 7.07 -10.86
N VAL A 197 -9.21 7.26 -10.57
CA VAL A 197 -10.15 7.98 -11.44
C VAL A 197 -9.69 9.43 -11.67
N PHE A 198 -9.30 10.10 -10.61
CA PHE A 198 -8.84 11.49 -10.69
C PHE A 198 -7.51 11.61 -11.42
N MET A 199 -6.55 10.74 -11.16
CA MET A 199 -5.25 10.69 -11.86
C MET A 199 -5.44 10.51 -13.38
N VAL A 200 -6.28 9.55 -13.80
CA VAL A 200 -6.61 9.35 -15.22
C VAL A 200 -7.29 10.58 -15.82
N PHE A 201 -8.23 11.21 -15.09
CA PHE A 201 -8.89 12.44 -15.54
C PHE A 201 -7.89 13.58 -15.78
N ILE A 202 -6.97 13.81 -14.86
CA ILE A 202 -5.93 14.85 -14.99
C ILE A 202 -4.95 14.51 -16.12
N ALA A 203 -4.49 13.28 -16.23
CA ALA A 203 -3.59 12.83 -17.31
C ALA A 203 -4.25 12.97 -18.70
N TRP A 204 -5.54 12.66 -18.81
CA TRP A 204 -6.29 12.73 -20.05
C TRP A 204 -6.59 14.18 -20.47
N THR A 205 -7.06 15.02 -19.52
CA THR A 205 -7.55 16.36 -19.84
C THR A 205 -6.44 17.42 -19.89
N GLY A 206 -5.31 17.19 -19.20
CA GLY A 206 -4.23 18.18 -19.05
C GLY A 206 -4.66 19.45 -18.32
N ARG A 207 -5.67 19.35 -17.42
CA ARG A 207 -6.24 20.48 -16.69
C ARG A 207 -5.76 20.47 -15.24
N ASP A 208 -4.55 20.95 -15.05
CA ASP A 208 -3.95 21.07 -13.73
C ASP A 208 -4.42 22.32 -13.00
N PHE A 209 -4.35 22.29 -11.65
CA PHE A 209 -4.68 23.43 -10.80
C PHE A 209 -3.69 23.54 -9.62
N GLY A 210 -3.81 24.65 -8.87
CA GLY A 210 -2.95 24.90 -7.71
C GLY A 210 -1.46 24.95 -8.09
N ALA A 211 -0.60 24.46 -7.21
CA ALA A 211 0.84 24.46 -7.40
C ALA A 211 1.28 23.64 -8.61
N MET A 212 0.61 22.53 -8.93
CA MET A 212 0.92 21.72 -10.10
C MET A 212 0.79 22.51 -11.40
N ALA A 213 -0.28 23.32 -11.54
CA ALA A 213 -0.47 24.14 -12.72
C ALA A 213 0.61 25.24 -12.87
N ALA A 214 1.13 25.75 -11.76
CA ALA A 214 2.23 26.73 -11.77
C ALA A 214 3.52 26.08 -12.28
N VAL A 215 3.93 24.95 -11.70
CA VAL A 215 5.15 24.22 -12.09
C VAL A 215 5.11 23.76 -13.54
N VAL A 216 4.00 23.16 -13.99
CA VAL A 216 3.83 22.72 -15.38
C VAL A 216 3.93 23.88 -16.38
N ARG A 217 3.51 25.11 -16.00
CA ARG A 217 3.67 26.31 -16.85
C ARG A 217 5.11 26.84 -16.84
N GLU A 218 5.77 26.83 -15.68
CA GLU A 218 7.12 27.34 -15.50
C GLU A 218 8.13 26.48 -16.25
N GLU A 219 8.09 25.18 -16.12
CA GLU A 219 8.96 24.26 -16.88
C GLU A 219 8.74 24.34 -18.40
N ARG A 220 7.53 24.70 -18.84
CA ARG A 220 7.27 24.95 -20.25
C ARG A 220 7.99 26.20 -20.77
N THR A 221 8.25 27.19 -19.92
CA THR A 221 8.90 28.47 -20.28
C THR A 221 10.40 28.46 -20.03
N SER A 222 10.89 27.66 -19.08
CA SER A 222 12.30 27.48 -18.77
C SER A 222 12.90 26.36 -19.65
N SER A 223 13.92 26.72 -20.44
CA SER A 223 14.72 25.73 -21.20
C SER A 223 15.87 25.15 -20.37
N ALA A 224 15.88 25.37 -19.07
CA ALA A 224 16.92 24.91 -18.14
C ALA A 224 16.46 23.65 -17.41
N ALA A 225 17.10 22.52 -17.74
CA ALA A 225 17.08 21.37 -16.88
C ALA A 225 17.89 21.71 -15.60
N ASP A 226 17.22 21.92 -14.49
CA ASP A 226 17.89 21.93 -13.20
C ASP A 226 18.45 20.53 -12.96
N GLU A 227 19.78 20.43 -12.86
CA GLU A 227 20.46 19.19 -12.48
C GLU A 227 20.05 18.83 -11.05
N TYR A 228 19.15 17.84 -10.94
CA TYR A 228 18.84 17.20 -9.66
C TYR A 228 20.05 16.38 -9.22
N SER A 229 20.77 16.85 -8.23
CA SER A 229 21.78 16.09 -7.50
C SER A 229 21.12 15.23 -6.43
N GLY A 230 20.42 14.18 -6.85
CA GLY A 230 19.93 13.15 -5.90
C GLY A 230 21.06 12.27 -5.42
N ASP A 231 20.98 11.86 -4.16
CA ASP A 231 21.93 10.98 -3.49
C ASP A 231 22.29 9.76 -4.35
N ASP A 232 23.57 9.40 -4.32
CA ASP A 232 24.17 8.34 -5.16
C ASP A 232 23.59 6.92 -4.93
N ASP A 233 22.78 6.71 -3.89
CA ASP A 233 22.17 5.41 -3.57
C ASP A 233 21.11 4.94 -4.59
N VAL A 234 20.52 5.83 -5.40
CA VAL A 234 19.54 5.47 -6.44
C VAL A 234 20.20 5.07 -7.77
N LYS A 235 21.52 5.33 -7.93
CA LYS A 235 22.24 5.05 -9.18
C LYS A 235 22.61 3.59 -9.45
N GLU A 236 22.32 2.65 -8.55
CA GLU A 236 22.85 1.28 -8.66
C GLU A 236 21.90 0.19 -9.19
N SER A 237 20.81 0.48 -9.85
CA SER A 237 20.17 -0.55 -10.66
C SER A 237 20.79 -0.60 -12.07
N LYS A 238 22.09 -0.89 -12.15
CA LYS A 238 22.74 -1.12 -13.45
C LYS A 238 22.01 -2.25 -14.18
N LYS A 239 21.40 -1.92 -15.31
CA LYS A 239 20.86 -2.84 -16.29
C LYS A 239 21.93 -3.87 -16.65
N VAL A 240 21.77 -5.10 -16.14
CA VAL A 240 22.75 -6.17 -16.33
C VAL A 240 22.27 -7.14 -17.41
N GLY A 241 20.95 -7.28 -17.63
CA GLY A 241 20.36 -8.31 -18.47
C GLY A 241 19.84 -7.82 -19.83
N LYS A 242 19.47 -8.80 -20.67
CA LYS A 242 18.89 -8.62 -22.02
C LYS A 242 17.42 -9.05 -22.03
N GLY A 243 16.67 -8.76 -20.97
CA GLY A 243 15.26 -9.13 -20.85
C GLY A 243 14.39 -8.45 -21.88
N THR A 244 13.27 -9.09 -22.17
CA THR A 244 12.20 -8.63 -23.05
C THR A 244 10.96 -8.24 -22.21
N ILE A 245 9.93 -7.66 -22.84
CA ILE A 245 8.66 -7.39 -22.15
C ILE A 245 8.04 -8.68 -21.59
N ALA A 246 8.20 -9.81 -22.29
CA ALA A 246 7.73 -11.10 -21.81
C ALA A 246 8.40 -11.52 -20.48
N ASP A 247 9.66 -11.12 -20.27
CA ASP A 247 10.39 -11.40 -19.04
C ASP A 247 9.92 -10.52 -17.85
N LEU A 248 9.17 -9.46 -18.09
CA LEU A 248 8.41 -8.73 -17.08
C LEU A 248 7.05 -9.39 -16.82
N MET A 249 6.29 -9.66 -17.88
CA MET A 249 4.88 -10.05 -17.78
C MET A 249 4.69 -11.50 -17.32
N LEU A 250 5.51 -12.45 -17.82
CA LEU A 250 5.34 -13.86 -17.54
C LEU A 250 5.55 -14.22 -16.05
N PRO A 251 6.60 -13.75 -15.36
CA PRO A 251 6.75 -14.01 -13.92
C PRO A 251 5.59 -13.47 -13.09
N ILE A 252 5.08 -12.29 -13.42
CA ILE A 252 3.93 -11.67 -12.73
C ILE A 252 2.66 -12.51 -12.97
N PHE A 253 2.41 -12.89 -14.21
CA PHE A 253 1.26 -13.74 -14.54
C PHE A 253 1.32 -15.10 -13.82
N VAL A 254 2.50 -15.74 -13.83
CA VAL A 254 2.70 -17.02 -13.12
C VAL A 254 2.55 -16.86 -11.62
N LEU A 255 3.03 -15.76 -11.03
CA LEU A 255 2.83 -15.46 -9.60
C LEU A 255 1.34 -15.43 -9.26
N ILE A 256 0.55 -14.67 -10.01
CA ILE A 256 -0.89 -14.57 -9.77
C ILE A 256 -1.56 -15.93 -9.93
N ALA A 257 -1.32 -16.59 -11.07
CA ALA A 257 -1.93 -17.89 -11.36
C ALA A 257 -1.56 -18.95 -10.32
N ALA A 258 -0.31 -18.97 -9.88
CA ALA A 258 0.18 -19.91 -8.86
C ALA A 258 -0.38 -19.60 -7.46
N CYS A 259 -0.54 -18.33 -7.08
CA CYS A 259 -1.20 -17.96 -5.83
C CYS A 259 -2.68 -18.36 -5.85
N VAL A 260 -3.40 -18.07 -6.92
CA VAL A 260 -4.81 -18.49 -7.11
C VAL A 260 -4.93 -20.01 -7.06
N PHE A 261 -4.03 -20.73 -7.75
CA PHE A 261 -3.99 -22.20 -7.67
C PHE A 261 -3.74 -22.67 -6.23
N GLY A 262 -2.79 -22.05 -5.53
CA GLY A 262 -2.49 -22.35 -4.12
C GLY A 262 -3.71 -22.16 -3.22
N MET A 263 -4.48 -21.08 -3.41
CA MET A 263 -5.72 -20.82 -2.65
C MET A 263 -6.78 -21.90 -2.92
N LEU A 264 -7.02 -22.24 -4.17
CA LEU A 264 -7.95 -23.31 -4.53
C LEU A 264 -7.49 -24.67 -3.97
N TYR A 265 -6.19 -24.96 -4.03
CA TYR A 265 -5.62 -26.21 -3.53
C TYR A 265 -5.74 -26.34 -2.01
N THR A 266 -5.34 -25.32 -1.27
CA THR A 266 -5.42 -25.30 0.22
C THR A 266 -6.86 -25.26 0.71
N GLY A 267 -7.77 -24.71 -0.08
CA GLY A 267 -9.19 -24.62 0.24
C GLY A 267 -9.99 -25.89 -0.08
N GLY A 268 -9.35 -26.92 -0.67
CA GLY A 268 -9.99 -28.24 -0.85
C GLY A 268 -10.70 -28.44 -2.18
N ILE A 269 -10.29 -27.73 -3.27
CA ILE A 269 -10.82 -27.94 -4.62
C ILE A 269 -10.60 -29.39 -5.09
N MET A 270 -9.48 -30.00 -4.68
CA MET A 270 -9.14 -31.39 -5.00
C MET A 270 -10.00 -32.40 -4.22
N GLU A 271 -10.67 -31.95 -3.16
CA GLU A 271 -11.62 -32.73 -2.33
C GLU A 271 -13.06 -32.59 -2.84
N GLY A 272 -13.27 -31.88 -3.97
CA GLY A 272 -14.57 -31.71 -4.61
C GLY A 272 -15.37 -30.51 -4.14
N LYS A 273 -14.77 -29.56 -3.40
CA LYS A 273 -15.43 -28.29 -3.04
C LYS A 273 -15.63 -27.41 -4.29
N GLY A 274 -16.67 -26.60 -4.26
CA GLY A 274 -16.89 -25.56 -5.27
C GLY A 274 -15.78 -24.50 -5.25
N ILE A 275 -15.59 -23.77 -6.36
CA ILE A 275 -14.56 -22.72 -6.45
C ILE A 275 -14.76 -21.65 -5.34
N ALA A 276 -15.99 -21.20 -5.11
CA ALA A 276 -16.29 -20.19 -4.10
C ALA A 276 -15.99 -20.70 -2.68
N ASP A 277 -16.38 -21.94 -2.38
CA ASP A 277 -16.13 -22.55 -1.06
C ASP A 277 -14.64 -22.80 -0.84
N ALA A 278 -13.91 -23.22 -1.89
CA ALA A 278 -12.47 -23.40 -1.82
C ALA A 278 -11.73 -22.06 -1.57
N PHE A 279 -12.18 -20.97 -2.15
CA PHE A 279 -11.63 -19.65 -1.82
C PHE A 279 -11.96 -19.21 -0.40
N ALA A 280 -13.17 -19.49 0.10
CA ALA A 280 -13.57 -19.12 1.46
C ALA A 280 -12.80 -19.89 2.54
N ASP A 281 -12.45 -21.16 2.27
CA ASP A 281 -11.79 -22.05 3.23
C ASP A 281 -10.26 -22.14 3.02
N CYS A 282 -9.67 -21.30 2.16
CA CYS A 282 -8.24 -21.40 1.83
C CYS A 282 -7.33 -20.94 2.97
N ASP A 283 -6.15 -21.59 3.10
CA ASP A 283 -5.05 -21.05 3.88
C ASP A 283 -4.25 -20.06 3.01
N SER A 284 -4.62 -18.80 3.07
CA SER A 284 -4.05 -17.75 2.24
C SER A 284 -2.53 -17.58 2.45
N SER A 285 -2.04 -17.69 3.68
CA SER A 285 -0.62 -17.51 3.98
C SER A 285 0.25 -18.60 3.36
N LYS A 286 -0.19 -19.87 3.44
CA LYS A 286 0.49 -20.99 2.75
C LYS A 286 0.38 -20.89 1.25
N SER A 287 -0.78 -20.45 0.75
CA SER A 287 -1.02 -20.28 -0.69
C SER A 287 -0.11 -19.24 -1.32
N LEU A 288 0.11 -18.12 -0.62
CA LEU A 288 1.03 -17.06 -1.07
C LEU A 288 2.49 -17.54 -1.10
N VAL A 289 2.93 -18.29 -0.09
CA VAL A 289 4.28 -18.89 -0.09
C VAL A 289 4.43 -19.88 -1.25
N LEU A 290 3.46 -20.79 -1.43
CA LEU A 290 3.48 -21.77 -2.51
C LEU A 290 3.52 -21.06 -3.88
N GLY A 291 2.64 -20.08 -4.10
CA GLY A 291 2.54 -19.35 -5.35
C GLY A 291 3.80 -18.55 -5.67
N SER A 292 4.36 -17.85 -4.70
CA SER A 292 5.60 -17.10 -4.88
C SER A 292 6.80 -18.00 -5.13
N PHE A 293 6.87 -19.16 -4.47
CA PHE A 293 7.94 -20.13 -4.71
C PHE A 293 7.84 -20.73 -6.12
N ILE A 294 6.64 -21.09 -6.59
CA ILE A 294 6.42 -21.56 -7.97
C ILE A 294 6.85 -20.48 -8.97
N ALA A 295 6.46 -19.24 -8.75
CA ALA A 295 6.84 -18.11 -9.61
C ALA A 295 8.35 -17.88 -9.62
N PHE A 296 9.00 -17.96 -8.45
CA PHE A 296 10.46 -17.87 -8.33
C PHE A 296 11.18 -18.96 -9.10
N VAL A 297 10.76 -20.22 -8.96
CA VAL A 297 11.33 -21.35 -9.72
C VAL A 297 11.09 -21.18 -11.21
N PHE A 298 9.88 -20.81 -11.61
CA PHE A 298 9.56 -20.51 -13.02
C PHE A 298 10.47 -19.41 -13.57
N MET A 299 10.67 -18.32 -12.83
CA MET A 299 11.54 -17.22 -13.23
C MET A 299 12.99 -17.67 -13.37
N ALA A 300 13.49 -18.49 -12.45
CA ALA A 300 14.84 -19.07 -12.55
C ALA A 300 14.99 -19.91 -13.83
N LEU A 301 14.02 -20.78 -14.12
CA LEU A 301 13.98 -21.60 -15.34
C LEU A 301 13.82 -20.76 -16.62
N LEU A 302 13.14 -19.61 -16.54
CA LEU A 302 12.98 -18.72 -17.66
C LEU A 302 14.25 -17.89 -17.94
N TYR A 303 14.94 -17.41 -16.89
CA TYR A 303 16.03 -16.46 -17.03
C TYR A 303 17.39 -17.12 -17.20
N LEU A 304 17.72 -18.16 -16.41
CA LEU A 304 19.04 -18.73 -16.37
C LEU A 304 19.42 -19.50 -17.65
N PRO A 305 18.59 -20.41 -18.21
CA PRO A 305 18.92 -21.10 -19.44
C PRO A 305 19.04 -20.16 -20.65
N ARG A 306 18.19 -19.12 -20.69
CA ARG A 306 18.20 -18.09 -21.75
C ARG A 306 19.32 -17.06 -21.54
N ARG A 307 20.06 -17.14 -20.45
CA ARG A 307 21.11 -16.18 -20.06
C ARG A 307 20.60 -14.72 -20.05
N VAL A 308 19.38 -14.53 -19.63
CA VAL A 308 18.80 -13.19 -19.43
C VAL A 308 19.57 -12.45 -18.36
N ILE A 309 19.89 -13.14 -17.27
CA ILE A 309 20.89 -12.74 -16.25
C ILE A 309 21.81 -13.91 -15.95
N SER A 310 23.02 -13.64 -15.46
CA SER A 310 23.95 -14.68 -15.04
C SER A 310 23.52 -15.28 -13.70
N PHE A 311 23.96 -16.50 -13.41
CA PHE A 311 23.67 -17.16 -12.13
C PHE A 311 24.12 -16.33 -10.93
N ASN A 312 25.32 -15.73 -10.98
CA ASN A 312 25.85 -14.89 -9.91
C ASN A 312 24.94 -13.67 -9.65
N HIS A 313 24.54 -12.97 -10.71
CA HIS A 313 23.61 -11.84 -10.58
C HIS A 313 22.22 -12.26 -10.09
N PHE A 314 21.78 -13.48 -10.42
CA PHE A 314 20.54 -14.03 -9.88
C PHE A 314 20.67 -14.28 -8.37
N CYS A 315 21.80 -14.83 -7.92
CA CYS A 315 22.09 -15.03 -6.50
C CYS A 315 22.20 -13.71 -5.72
N GLU A 316 22.75 -12.66 -6.31
CA GLU A 316 22.78 -11.32 -5.68
C GLU A 316 21.38 -10.75 -5.41
N CYS A 317 20.37 -11.15 -6.21
CA CYS A 317 18.99 -10.71 -6.00
C CYS A 317 18.40 -11.15 -4.66
N PHE A 318 18.93 -12.22 -4.05
CA PHE A 318 18.52 -12.67 -2.71
C PHE A 318 18.79 -11.58 -1.65
N GLY A 319 20.02 -11.08 -1.63
CA GLY A 319 20.39 -10.02 -0.69
C GLY A 319 19.67 -8.69 -0.95
N ILE A 320 19.52 -8.34 -2.23
CA ILE A 320 18.82 -7.10 -2.64
C ILE A 320 17.34 -7.17 -2.26
N GLY A 321 16.67 -8.27 -2.63
CA GLY A 321 15.25 -8.47 -2.36
C GLY A 321 14.94 -8.52 -0.87
N PHE A 322 15.77 -9.23 -0.09
CA PHE A 322 15.63 -9.28 1.37
C PHE A 322 15.78 -7.87 1.98
N LYS A 323 16.82 -7.12 1.61
CA LYS A 323 17.07 -5.76 2.10
C LYS A 323 15.88 -4.83 1.80
N ALA A 324 15.28 -4.96 0.62
CA ALA A 324 14.13 -4.14 0.23
C ALA A 324 12.89 -4.39 1.11
N MET A 325 12.70 -5.63 1.59
CA MET A 325 11.53 -6.00 2.42
C MET A 325 11.75 -5.83 3.93
N VAL A 326 12.97 -5.51 4.40
CA VAL A 326 13.28 -5.38 5.83
C VAL A 326 12.36 -4.38 6.55
N PRO A 327 12.09 -3.17 6.03
CA PRO A 327 11.21 -2.22 6.72
C PRO A 327 9.80 -2.79 6.93
N ALA A 328 9.20 -3.36 5.90
CA ALA A 328 7.87 -3.97 5.96
C ALA A 328 7.82 -5.15 6.96
N ILE A 329 8.81 -6.04 6.91
CA ILE A 329 8.93 -7.18 7.83
C ILE A 329 9.01 -6.70 9.28
N PHE A 330 9.82 -5.66 9.57
CA PHE A 330 10.01 -5.18 10.93
C PHE A 330 8.73 -4.52 11.48
N ILE A 331 8.04 -3.71 10.67
CA ILE A 331 6.74 -3.14 11.07
C ILE A 331 5.73 -4.24 11.38
N LEU A 332 5.60 -5.26 10.53
CA LEU A 332 4.66 -6.36 10.76
C LEU A 332 4.95 -7.12 12.05
N CYS A 333 6.22 -7.44 12.33
CA CYS A 333 6.60 -8.12 13.58
C CYS A 333 6.17 -7.31 14.82
N LEU A 334 6.36 -5.99 14.80
CA LEU A 334 5.94 -5.12 15.89
C LEU A 334 4.42 -4.98 15.97
N ALA A 335 3.73 -4.81 14.84
CA ALA A 335 2.28 -4.68 14.78
C ALA A 335 1.58 -5.95 15.31
N TRP A 336 2.05 -7.14 14.90
CA TRP A 336 1.54 -8.42 15.42
C TRP A 336 1.79 -8.58 16.93
N THR A 337 2.95 -8.12 17.42
CA THR A 337 3.26 -8.14 18.85
C THR A 337 2.32 -7.22 19.63
N MET A 338 2.07 -6.01 19.13
CA MET A 338 1.09 -5.09 19.73
C MET A 338 -0.31 -5.70 19.75
N SER A 339 -0.76 -6.26 18.60
CA SER A 339 -2.03 -6.98 18.53
C SER A 339 -2.14 -8.11 19.58
N GLY A 340 -1.03 -8.84 19.79
CA GLY A 340 -0.94 -9.86 20.83
C GLY A 340 -1.13 -9.29 22.23
N ILE A 341 -0.43 -8.23 22.56
CA ILE A 341 -0.49 -7.59 23.90
C ILE A 341 -1.90 -7.05 24.23
N VAL A 342 -2.63 -6.54 23.24
CA VAL A 342 -4.00 -6.02 23.45
C VAL A 342 -5.09 -7.08 23.29
N SER A 343 -4.75 -8.33 22.96
CA SER A 343 -5.69 -9.45 22.80
C SER A 343 -6.33 -9.88 24.12
N ASP A 344 -7.36 -10.71 24.02
CA ASP A 344 -8.14 -11.25 25.16
C ASP A 344 -7.26 -11.96 26.21
N LYS A 345 -6.17 -12.59 25.77
CA LYS A 345 -5.21 -13.29 26.63
C LYS A 345 -4.44 -12.36 27.58
N TYR A 346 -4.31 -11.08 27.23
CA TYR A 346 -3.50 -10.10 27.95
C TYR A 346 -4.33 -8.91 28.44
N LEU A 347 -4.46 -7.83 27.70
CA LEU A 347 -5.16 -6.62 28.15
C LEU A 347 -6.65 -6.59 27.81
N ASN A 348 -7.12 -7.44 26.91
CA ASN A 348 -8.52 -7.53 26.44
C ASN A 348 -9.13 -6.15 26.10
N LEU A 349 -8.46 -5.44 25.19
CA LEU A 349 -8.94 -4.17 24.66
C LEU A 349 -10.33 -4.31 24.03
N GLY A 350 -10.58 -5.43 23.32
CA GLY A 350 -11.84 -5.74 22.67
C GLY A 350 -13.02 -5.75 23.62
N GLY A 351 -12.89 -6.43 24.76
CA GLY A 351 -13.93 -6.47 25.78
C GLY A 351 -14.30 -5.10 26.32
N TYR A 352 -13.30 -4.27 26.62
CA TYR A 352 -13.54 -2.92 27.14
C TYR A 352 -14.20 -1.98 26.11
N VAL A 353 -13.63 -1.88 24.90
CA VAL A 353 -14.11 -0.93 23.89
C VAL A 353 -15.43 -1.39 23.28
N GLY A 354 -15.60 -2.69 23.05
CA GLY A 354 -16.87 -3.27 22.60
C GLY A 354 -18.02 -2.95 23.56
N GLY A 355 -17.77 -2.96 24.88
CA GLY A 355 -18.75 -2.51 25.87
C GLY A 355 -19.18 -1.05 25.71
N ILE A 356 -18.24 -0.14 25.40
CA ILE A 356 -18.54 1.28 25.17
C ILE A 356 -19.32 1.50 23.88
N VAL A 357 -18.94 0.86 22.78
CA VAL A 357 -19.60 1.00 21.47
C VAL A 357 -21.02 0.44 21.53
N ASN A 358 -21.21 -0.73 22.16
CA ASN A 358 -22.54 -1.30 22.34
C ASN A 358 -23.47 -0.41 23.19
N ALA A 359 -22.93 0.34 24.15
CA ALA A 359 -23.69 1.32 24.93
C ALA A 359 -24.06 2.59 24.14
N ASN A 360 -23.40 2.89 23.02
CA ASN A 360 -23.56 4.10 22.23
C ASN A 360 -23.69 3.79 20.73
N ALA A 361 -24.79 3.17 20.33
CA ALA A 361 -25.01 2.74 18.93
C ALA A 361 -24.84 3.84 17.87
N SER A 362 -25.09 5.12 18.24
CA SER A 362 -24.88 6.26 17.34
C SER A 362 -23.41 6.53 16.96
N LEU A 363 -22.44 6.10 17.78
CA LEU A 363 -21.01 6.21 17.42
C LEU A 363 -20.65 5.24 16.30
N GLY A 364 -21.30 4.08 16.23
CA GLY A 364 -21.07 3.07 15.20
C GLY A 364 -21.28 3.60 13.77
N ILE A 365 -22.22 4.53 13.59
CA ILE A 365 -22.54 5.14 12.29
C ILE A 365 -21.35 5.93 11.73
N PHE A 366 -20.57 6.59 12.57
CA PHE A 366 -19.47 7.45 12.12
C PHE A 366 -18.10 6.73 12.12
N LEU A 367 -18.03 5.48 12.58
CA LEU A 367 -16.75 4.75 12.69
C LEU A 367 -15.94 4.72 11.38
N PRO A 368 -16.51 4.43 10.18
CA PRO A 368 -15.73 4.45 8.95
C PRO A 368 -15.12 5.81 8.66
N ALA A 369 -15.87 6.90 8.82
CA ALA A 369 -15.36 8.24 8.61
C ALA A 369 -14.30 8.64 9.65
N ILE A 370 -14.47 8.25 10.91
CA ILE A 370 -13.49 8.48 11.99
C ILE A 370 -12.20 7.71 11.71
N PHE A 371 -12.27 6.41 11.39
CA PHE A 371 -11.10 5.62 11.07
C PHE A 371 -10.35 6.15 9.85
N PHE A 372 -11.06 6.60 8.82
CA PHE A 372 -10.45 7.24 7.65
C PHE A 372 -9.63 8.47 8.04
N VAL A 373 -10.21 9.38 8.83
CA VAL A 373 -9.54 10.61 9.26
C VAL A 373 -8.35 10.31 10.17
N VAL A 374 -8.52 9.43 11.16
CA VAL A 374 -7.44 9.04 12.08
C VAL A 374 -6.29 8.37 11.32
N ALA A 375 -6.60 7.46 10.39
CA ALA A 375 -5.60 6.81 9.57
C ALA A 375 -4.86 7.81 8.67
N MET A 376 -5.59 8.76 8.06
CA MET A 376 -4.98 9.79 7.22
C MET A 376 -4.00 10.66 8.01
N PHE A 377 -4.38 11.14 9.19
CA PHE A 377 -3.48 11.95 10.03
C PHE A 377 -2.28 11.16 10.55
N LEU A 378 -2.49 9.89 10.95
CA LEU A 378 -1.42 9.04 11.43
C LEU A 378 -0.40 8.75 10.32
N ALA A 379 -0.86 8.35 9.14
CA ALA A 379 0.01 8.08 7.99
C ALA A 379 0.73 9.36 7.50
N PHE A 380 0.04 10.50 7.48
CA PHE A 380 0.66 11.80 7.17
C PHE A 380 1.83 12.13 8.12
N ALA A 381 1.62 11.93 9.42
CA ALA A 381 2.62 12.27 10.43
C ALA A 381 3.79 11.30 10.49
N THR A 382 3.56 10.03 10.16
CA THR A 382 4.57 8.96 10.26
C THR A 382 5.24 8.63 8.92
N GLY A 383 4.62 9.04 7.80
CA GLY A 383 5.11 8.75 6.46
C GLY A 383 5.01 7.27 6.07
N THR A 384 4.09 6.51 6.69
CA THR A 384 3.94 5.09 6.35
C THR A 384 2.50 4.60 6.46
N SER A 385 1.99 4.07 5.37
CA SER A 385 0.71 3.37 5.36
C SER A 385 0.78 2.06 6.17
N TRP A 386 1.87 1.31 6.06
CA TRP A 386 2.06 0.02 6.70
C TRP A 386 2.02 0.11 8.23
N GLY A 387 2.74 1.08 8.80
CA GLY A 387 2.69 1.35 10.24
C GLY A 387 1.29 1.76 10.70
N THR A 388 0.59 2.53 9.89
CA THR A 388 -0.74 3.03 10.19
C THR A 388 -1.78 1.91 10.25
N PHE A 389 -1.91 1.10 9.20
CA PHE A 389 -2.89 0.01 9.24
C PHE A 389 -2.49 -1.09 10.23
N GLY A 390 -1.19 -1.34 10.42
CA GLY A 390 -0.70 -2.27 11.43
C GLY A 390 -1.10 -1.91 12.86
N ILE A 391 -1.23 -0.61 13.16
CA ILE A 391 -1.74 -0.12 14.44
C ILE A 391 -3.28 -0.16 14.49
N LEU A 392 -3.95 0.32 13.43
CA LEU A 392 -5.38 0.61 13.48
C LEU A 392 -6.27 -0.60 13.19
N ILE A 393 -5.85 -1.59 12.39
CA ILE A 393 -6.68 -2.77 12.10
C ILE A 393 -6.98 -3.58 13.38
N PRO A 394 -5.99 -3.90 14.25
CA PRO A 394 -6.30 -4.55 15.52
C PRO A 394 -7.27 -3.76 16.40
N ILE A 395 -7.17 -2.43 16.39
CA ILE A 395 -8.09 -1.53 17.11
C ILE A 395 -9.50 -1.63 16.50
N ALA A 396 -9.62 -1.61 15.17
CA ALA A 396 -10.90 -1.73 14.49
C ALA A 396 -11.60 -3.07 14.81
N VAL A 397 -10.84 -4.17 14.81
CA VAL A 397 -11.36 -5.48 15.22
C VAL A 397 -11.86 -5.45 16.64
N ALA A 398 -11.11 -4.83 17.55
CA ALA A 398 -11.50 -4.69 18.95
C ALA A 398 -12.76 -3.83 19.14
N VAL A 399 -12.90 -2.75 18.37
CA VAL A 399 -14.00 -1.78 18.46
C VAL A 399 -15.28 -2.29 17.81
N VAL A 400 -15.17 -2.85 16.60
CA VAL A 400 -16.32 -3.26 15.78
C VAL A 400 -16.78 -4.67 16.16
N GLY A 401 -15.83 -5.51 16.55
CA GLY A 401 -16.05 -6.93 16.83
C GLY A 401 -16.13 -7.78 15.55
N VAL A 402 -15.72 -9.04 15.67
CA VAL A 402 -15.75 -10.00 14.56
C VAL A 402 -17.18 -10.43 14.20
N GLU A 403 -18.12 -10.28 15.11
CA GLU A 403 -19.55 -10.59 14.92
C GLU A 403 -20.20 -9.67 13.90
N ASN A 404 -19.77 -8.40 13.85
CA ASN A 404 -20.22 -7.42 12.85
C ASN A 404 -19.28 -7.40 11.64
N TYR A 405 -19.25 -8.50 10.89
CA TYR A 405 -18.34 -8.66 9.77
C TYR A 405 -18.44 -7.55 8.72
N GLN A 406 -19.65 -7.11 8.37
CA GLN A 406 -19.84 -6.03 7.40
C GLN A 406 -19.33 -4.69 7.91
N GLY A 407 -19.58 -4.36 9.16
CA GLY A 407 -19.03 -3.18 9.82
C GLY A 407 -17.51 -3.22 9.88
N LEU A 408 -16.92 -4.41 10.10
CA LEU A 408 -15.47 -4.59 10.10
C LEU A 408 -14.87 -4.38 8.70
N VAL A 409 -15.50 -4.89 7.64
CA VAL A 409 -15.07 -4.64 6.25
C VAL A 409 -15.04 -3.14 5.96
N LEU A 410 -16.09 -2.39 6.35
CA LEU A 410 -16.17 -0.93 6.18
C LEU A 410 -15.07 -0.20 6.98
N ALA A 411 -14.85 -0.60 8.23
CA ALA A 411 -13.83 -0.02 9.10
C ALA A 411 -12.42 -0.26 8.53
N VAL A 412 -12.11 -1.49 8.13
CA VAL A 412 -10.80 -1.82 7.55
C VAL A 412 -10.60 -1.11 6.21
N ALA A 413 -11.61 -1.07 5.33
CA ALA A 413 -11.53 -0.32 4.08
C ALA A 413 -11.25 1.17 4.31
N SER A 414 -11.89 1.78 5.30
CA SER A 414 -11.67 3.18 5.65
C SER A 414 -10.30 3.45 6.24
N ILE A 415 -9.76 2.54 7.07
CA ILE A 415 -8.38 2.62 7.59
C ILE A 415 -7.37 2.54 6.43
N LEU A 416 -7.53 1.58 5.54
CA LEU A 416 -6.65 1.39 4.40
C LEU A 416 -6.68 2.59 3.45
N SER A 417 -7.87 3.12 3.16
CA SER A 417 -8.05 4.35 2.39
C SER A 417 -7.40 5.56 3.05
N GLY A 418 -7.59 5.74 4.35
CA GLY A 418 -7.00 6.83 5.11
C GLY A 418 -5.48 6.71 5.18
N ALA A 419 -4.95 5.50 5.39
CA ALA A 419 -3.52 5.23 5.41
C ALA A 419 -2.85 5.64 4.08
N VAL A 420 -3.42 5.23 2.94
CA VAL A 420 -2.91 5.62 1.62
C VAL A 420 -3.05 7.12 1.37
N ALA A 421 -4.17 7.74 1.78
CA ALA A 421 -4.37 9.19 1.63
C ALA A 421 -3.35 10.01 2.43
N GLY A 422 -3.09 9.60 3.68
CA GLY A 422 -2.12 10.27 4.55
C GLY A 422 -0.68 10.11 4.07
N ASP A 423 -0.33 8.93 3.62
CA ASP A 423 0.97 8.61 3.03
C ASP A 423 1.24 9.46 1.78
N HIS A 424 0.31 9.50 0.83
CA HIS A 424 0.35 10.38 -0.34
C HIS A 424 0.48 11.88 0.00
N ALA A 425 -0.05 12.33 1.13
CA ALA A 425 0.05 13.72 1.56
C ALA A 425 1.39 14.01 2.27
N SER A 426 2.10 13.00 2.75
CA SER A 426 3.21 13.15 3.68
C SER A 426 4.54 13.51 2.99
N PRO A 427 5.24 14.56 3.48
CA PRO A 427 6.57 14.89 2.97
C PRO A 427 7.67 13.92 3.44
N ILE A 428 7.37 13.02 4.35
CA ILE A 428 8.31 12.01 4.86
C ILE A 428 7.91 10.59 4.45
N SER A 429 6.95 10.46 3.53
CA SER A 429 6.51 9.17 2.99
C SER A 429 7.60 8.52 2.15
N ASP A 430 7.83 7.23 2.40
CA ASP A 430 8.78 6.43 1.63
C ASP A 430 8.39 6.38 0.15
N THR A 431 7.10 6.17 -0.18
CA THR A 431 6.64 6.10 -1.57
C THR A 431 6.73 7.45 -2.27
N THR A 432 6.39 8.55 -1.60
CA THR A 432 6.51 9.91 -2.14
C THR A 432 7.97 10.29 -2.38
N ILE A 433 8.90 9.90 -1.48
CA ILE A 433 10.36 10.07 -1.69
C ILE A 433 10.81 9.26 -2.90
N LEU A 434 10.42 7.98 -3.00
CA LEU A 434 10.80 7.12 -4.12
C LEU A 434 10.19 7.58 -5.45
N ALA A 435 8.95 8.09 -5.47
CA ALA A 435 8.31 8.65 -6.64
C ALA A 435 9.04 9.89 -7.16
N SER A 436 9.43 10.80 -6.25
CA SER A 436 10.22 11.98 -6.62
C SER A 436 11.63 11.62 -7.12
N ALA A 437 12.29 10.65 -6.49
CA ALA A 437 13.59 10.14 -6.92
C ALA A 437 13.50 9.44 -8.29
N GLY A 438 12.47 8.61 -8.50
CA GLY A 438 12.20 7.95 -9.80
C GLY A 438 11.90 8.94 -10.90
N ALA A 439 11.13 9.98 -10.62
CA ALA A 439 10.83 11.06 -11.55
C ALA A 439 11.98 12.09 -11.70
N GLN A 440 13.03 12.00 -10.89
CA GLN A 440 14.14 12.96 -10.84
C GLN A 440 13.65 14.41 -10.69
N CYS A 441 12.75 14.66 -9.75
CA CYS A 441 12.25 16.00 -9.44
C CYS A 441 12.53 16.35 -7.97
N ASN A 442 12.40 17.63 -7.62
CA ASN A 442 12.53 18.07 -6.25
C ASN A 442 11.42 17.46 -5.39
N HIS A 443 11.80 16.81 -4.30
CA HIS A 443 10.87 16.09 -3.41
C HIS A 443 9.81 17.03 -2.81
N ILE A 444 10.21 18.18 -2.28
CA ILE A 444 9.27 19.14 -1.66
C ILE A 444 8.35 19.76 -2.70
N GLU A 445 8.83 19.99 -3.92
CA GLU A 445 8.00 20.44 -5.04
C GLU A 445 6.95 19.38 -5.39
N HIS A 446 7.34 18.10 -5.47
CA HIS A 446 6.41 16.99 -5.69
C HIS A 446 5.31 16.96 -4.62
N VAL A 447 5.69 16.99 -3.33
CA VAL A 447 4.72 17.02 -2.21
C VAL A 447 3.75 18.21 -2.34
N ASN A 448 4.29 19.42 -2.54
CA ASN A 448 3.47 20.64 -2.62
C ASN A 448 2.52 20.62 -3.81
N THR A 449 2.95 20.03 -4.94
CA THR A 449 2.13 19.98 -6.16
C THR A 449 1.03 18.94 -6.10
N GLN A 450 1.27 17.79 -5.42
CA GLN A 450 0.25 16.75 -5.30
C GLN A 450 -0.72 16.96 -4.13
N LEU A 451 -0.33 17.66 -3.07
CA LEU A 451 -1.14 17.86 -1.87
C LEU A 451 -2.58 18.37 -2.16
N PRO A 452 -2.81 19.39 -3.03
CA PRO A 452 -4.17 19.80 -3.38
C PRO A 452 -4.99 18.69 -4.04
N TYR A 453 -4.36 17.80 -4.80
CA TYR A 453 -5.02 16.66 -5.44
C TYR A 453 -5.42 15.61 -4.43
N VAL A 454 -4.50 15.26 -3.52
CA VAL A 454 -4.73 14.30 -2.43
C VAL A 454 -5.87 14.77 -1.54
N LEU A 455 -5.85 16.04 -1.10
CA LEU A 455 -6.89 16.60 -0.21
C LEU A 455 -8.26 16.61 -0.87
N LEU A 456 -8.33 16.89 -2.18
CA LEU A 456 -9.58 16.87 -2.93
C LEU A 456 -10.15 15.45 -3.01
N VAL A 457 -9.31 14.46 -3.34
CA VAL A 457 -9.71 13.04 -3.39
C VAL A 457 -10.11 12.56 -2.00
N ALA A 458 -9.36 12.93 -0.96
CA ALA A 458 -9.66 12.58 0.43
C ALA A 458 -11.01 13.17 0.89
N ALA A 459 -11.33 14.41 0.50
CA ALA A 459 -12.61 15.01 0.81
C ALA A 459 -13.79 14.25 0.15
N CYS A 460 -13.65 13.84 -1.11
CA CYS A 460 -14.66 13.02 -1.78
C CYS A 460 -14.80 11.63 -1.11
N SER A 461 -13.67 11.03 -0.69
CA SER A 461 -13.67 9.75 0.02
C SER A 461 -14.33 9.87 1.40
N PHE A 462 -14.07 10.95 2.12
CA PHE A 462 -14.69 11.23 3.41
C PHE A 462 -16.21 11.32 3.31
N VAL A 463 -16.74 12.03 2.28
CA VAL A 463 -18.18 12.06 2.01
C VAL A 463 -18.72 10.65 1.78
N GLY A 464 -18.01 9.82 1.02
CA GLY A 464 -18.38 8.42 0.81
C GLY A 464 -18.43 7.63 2.13
N TYR A 465 -17.42 7.74 2.99
CA TYR A 465 -17.40 7.03 4.29
C TYR A 465 -18.46 7.52 5.28
N ILE A 466 -18.91 8.78 5.21
CA ILE A 466 -20.10 9.22 5.94
C ILE A 466 -21.34 8.47 5.45
N VAL A 467 -21.53 8.36 4.13
CA VAL A 467 -22.65 7.63 3.54
C VAL A 467 -22.58 6.14 3.87
N ASP A 468 -21.38 5.53 3.83
CA ASP A 468 -21.15 4.15 4.26
C ASP A 468 -21.62 3.90 5.69
N GLY A 469 -21.24 4.80 6.59
CA GLY A 469 -21.62 4.70 7.99
C GLY A 469 -23.14 4.82 8.21
N ILE A 470 -23.81 5.74 7.50
CA ILE A 470 -25.26 5.94 7.59
C ILE A 470 -26.03 4.76 6.98
N THR A 471 -25.60 4.27 5.83
CA THR A 471 -26.31 3.23 5.06
C THR A 471 -25.88 1.81 5.43
N GLN A 472 -24.75 1.66 6.11
CA GLN A 472 -24.07 0.38 6.36
C GLN A 472 -23.83 -0.41 5.05
N ASN A 473 -23.54 0.31 3.97
CA ASN A 473 -23.40 -0.26 2.63
C ASN A 473 -22.25 0.43 1.86
N GLY A 474 -21.12 -0.24 1.71
CA GLY A 474 -19.93 0.25 1.03
C GLY A 474 -20.16 0.64 -0.44
N TRP A 475 -21.11 0.01 -1.12
CA TRP A 475 -21.46 0.39 -2.49
C TRP A 475 -22.19 1.75 -2.55
N ALA A 476 -22.99 2.07 -1.53
CA ALA A 476 -23.65 3.37 -1.44
C ALA A 476 -22.63 4.49 -1.21
N GLY A 477 -21.63 4.25 -0.36
CA GLY A 477 -20.53 5.18 -0.15
C GLY A 477 -19.65 5.34 -1.37
N LEU A 478 -19.31 4.25 -2.07
CA LEU A 478 -18.59 4.32 -3.34
C LEU A 478 -19.37 5.17 -4.36
N GLY A 479 -20.69 4.94 -4.49
CA GLY A 479 -21.55 5.73 -5.35
C GLY A 479 -21.52 7.22 -4.99
N ALA A 480 -21.63 7.57 -3.71
CA ALA A 480 -21.56 8.94 -3.22
C ALA A 480 -20.19 9.58 -3.50
N GLY A 481 -19.10 8.87 -3.23
CA GLY A 481 -17.73 9.31 -3.53
C GLY A 481 -17.51 9.57 -5.02
N LEU A 482 -17.99 8.66 -5.89
CA LEU A 482 -17.90 8.81 -7.35
C LEU A 482 -18.74 9.98 -7.87
N ILE A 483 -19.94 10.20 -7.33
CA ILE A 483 -20.78 11.37 -7.69
C ILE A 483 -20.07 12.66 -7.28
N CYS A 484 -19.53 12.72 -6.06
CA CYS A 484 -18.76 13.87 -5.58
C CYS A 484 -17.55 14.12 -6.51
N MET A 485 -16.78 13.09 -6.82
CA MET A 485 -15.61 13.17 -7.72
C MET A 485 -16.03 13.63 -9.13
N ALA A 486 -17.11 13.09 -9.68
CA ALA A 486 -17.61 13.48 -11.00
C ALA A 486 -18.03 14.97 -11.02
N ALA A 487 -18.67 15.46 -9.97
CA ALA A 487 -19.02 16.88 -9.83
C ALA A 487 -17.77 17.77 -9.80
N VAL A 488 -16.75 17.37 -9.03
CA VAL A 488 -15.45 18.07 -8.98
C VAL A 488 -14.76 18.05 -10.34
N CYS A 489 -14.68 16.91 -11.01
CA CYS A 489 -14.12 16.79 -12.35
C CYS A 489 -14.86 17.65 -13.37
N ALA A 490 -16.20 17.75 -13.30
CA ALA A 490 -16.99 18.60 -14.17
C ALA A 490 -16.69 20.09 -13.95
N VAL A 491 -16.52 20.52 -12.68
CA VAL A 491 -16.11 21.90 -12.35
C VAL A 491 -14.71 22.19 -12.90
N ILE A 492 -13.74 21.30 -12.69
CA ILE A 492 -12.38 21.43 -13.23
C ILE A 492 -12.43 21.53 -14.76
N TYR A 493 -13.18 20.63 -15.41
CA TYR A 493 -13.30 20.59 -16.86
C TYR A 493 -13.90 21.87 -17.45
N THR A 494 -14.90 22.46 -16.80
CA THR A 494 -15.61 23.63 -17.31
C THR A 494 -14.94 24.95 -16.96
N LYS A 495 -14.25 25.02 -15.80
CA LYS A 495 -13.72 26.28 -15.26
C LYS A 495 -12.22 26.48 -15.48
N LEU A 496 -11.45 25.41 -15.59
CA LEU A 496 -9.99 25.49 -15.70
C LEU A 496 -9.51 25.36 -17.15
N PRO A 497 -8.50 26.14 -17.57
CA PRO A 497 -7.89 25.98 -18.88
C PRO A 497 -7.04 24.72 -18.95
N VAL A 498 -6.83 24.22 -20.16
CA VAL A 498 -5.85 23.16 -20.42
C VAL A 498 -4.44 23.76 -20.26
N VAL A 499 -3.69 23.24 -19.29
CA VAL A 499 -2.31 23.66 -19.01
C VAL A 499 -1.33 22.89 -19.89
N GLU A 500 -1.55 21.59 -19.99
CA GLU A 500 -0.75 20.68 -20.82
C GLU A 500 -1.41 20.50 -22.20
N LYS A 501 -0.91 21.22 -23.19
CA LYS A 501 -1.31 21.01 -24.60
C LYS A 501 -0.29 20.12 -25.27
N ASP A 502 -0.76 19.12 -26.04
CA ASP A 502 0.12 18.43 -26.99
C ASP A 502 0.60 19.48 -28.01
N ASP A 503 1.90 19.69 -28.07
CA ASP A 503 2.48 20.48 -29.14
C ASP A 503 2.25 19.68 -30.44
N LYS A 504 1.50 20.29 -31.39
CA LYS A 504 1.18 19.70 -32.70
C LYS A 504 2.43 19.59 -33.56
#